data_c269457f5bc7f541842ac384aaa20275
#
_entry.id   c269457f5bc7f541842ac384aaa20275
#
_cell.length_a   1.000
_cell.length_b   1.000
_cell.length_c   1.000
_cell.angle_alpha   90.00
_cell.angle_beta   90.00
_cell.angle_gamma   90.00
#
_symmetry.space_group_name_H-M   'P 1'
#
loop_
_entity.id
_entity.type
_entity.pdbx_description
1 polymer ?
#
loop_
_entity_poly.entity_id
_entity_poly.type
_entity_poly.pdbx_seq_one_letter_code
_entity_poly.pdbx_strand_id
1 'polypeptide(L)'
;MGKRWKRISVAIAAIAILLTGCVNSVGNSMNMDHSSMTMGQKQDQEQEQAGTTTKTAVMTGKEFILTAKASQQELAPGVTLPVWTFNNSVPGPEIRVKQGETVKITLRNELPEPVSIHWHGYPVPNAMDGVPGVTQNAVQPGQSFTYEFKATVPGTYWYHSHQDSVNQVDRGLYGALIVEPKDGLKVDRDYTLILDEWMSAGMNMSGGNMSGSNMTGMDHSNMNMNGSNDNGKSMNHGQMNMGNGNMGNGGHDMSMYDLFTINGKSGSLVEKLPVKQGEKVRIRLINAGFLTHQIHLHGHEFKITAVDGQPLNNPGVLKDNVVAIAPGERYDIEFEANNPGQWFIEDHGDKEAVKGMKAIIAYEGSAGGADQPNEKAQLAAVDLSRYGQAGKMNFTLDQKYTLEYTMNLNTENKNGDTVYTINGKTFPETEPIKVKKGDTVKVRLVNNSKTDDHPMHLHGHFFQVLSKNGKPLEGAPVIKDTLNLKPGEEYVVAFQADNEGNWMFHCHDLHHASAGMVTEVKYTDYKAGFVPDPKAGNKPE
;
A
#
# COMPACT_ATOMS: atom_id res chain seq x y z
N MET A 1 57.52 -14.21 -36.11
CA MET A 1 58.56 -14.36 -35.07
C MET A 1 57.87 -14.07 -33.77
N GLY A 2 57.55 -14.91 -32.87
CA GLY A 2 58.17 -16.10 -32.35
C GLY A 2 57.90 -16.08 -30.86
N LYS A 3 56.97 -16.99 -30.41
CA LYS A 3 57.02 -17.85 -29.22
C LYS A 3 57.47 -17.25 -27.88
N ARG A 4 56.64 -17.41 -26.78
CA ARG A 4 56.88 -18.50 -25.82
C ARG A 4 55.75 -18.63 -24.77
N TRP A 5 55.15 -19.80 -24.73
CA TRP A 5 54.38 -20.36 -23.61
C TRP A 5 55.32 -20.69 -22.46
N LYS A 6 54.85 -20.51 -21.19
CA LYS A 6 55.34 -21.28 -20.06
C LYS A 6 54.13 -21.80 -19.27
N ARG A 7 53.98 -23.10 -19.31
CA ARG A 7 53.20 -23.93 -18.36
C ARG A 7 54.03 -24.07 -17.08
N ILE A 8 53.39 -24.04 -15.93
CA ILE A 8 53.91 -24.63 -14.71
C ILE A 8 52.78 -25.43 -14.06
N SER A 9 53.13 -26.66 -13.76
CA SER A 9 52.27 -27.74 -13.26
C SER A 9 52.25 -27.80 -11.72
N VAL A 10 51.10 -28.15 -11.17
CA VAL A 10 50.73 -29.13 -10.12
C VAL A 10 51.75 -29.42 -9.00
N ALA A 11 51.27 -29.32 -7.77
CA ALA A 11 51.62 -30.25 -6.70
C ALA A 11 50.44 -30.43 -5.74
N ILE A 12 49.93 -31.66 -5.70
CA ILE A 12 48.96 -32.19 -4.73
C ILE A 12 49.78 -32.68 -3.53
N ALA A 13 49.39 -32.33 -2.32
CA ALA A 13 49.84 -32.99 -1.11
C ALA A 13 48.63 -33.42 -0.29
N ALA A 14 48.39 -34.72 -0.29
CA ALA A 14 47.49 -35.42 0.62
C ALA A 14 48.24 -35.74 1.91
N ILE A 15 47.63 -35.46 3.07
CA ILE A 15 48.06 -36.00 4.36
C ILE A 15 46.86 -36.69 4.99
N ALA A 16 47.01 -38.01 5.09
CA ALA A 16 46.15 -38.88 5.90
C ALA A 16 46.78 -38.99 7.29
N ILE A 17 45.99 -38.90 8.34
CA ILE A 17 46.36 -39.36 9.68
C ILE A 17 45.25 -40.24 10.23
N LEU A 18 45.70 -41.39 10.69
CA LEU A 18 44.97 -42.54 11.17
C LEU A 18 44.50 -42.43 12.62
N LEU A 19 43.41 -43.08 12.86
CA LEU A 19 42.73 -43.69 14.00
C LEU A 19 43.56 -44.17 15.21
N THR A 20 42.93 -44.03 16.37
CA THR A 20 42.74 -45.09 17.41
C THR A 20 41.67 -44.56 18.37
N GLY A 21 40.56 -45.14 18.71
CA GLY A 21 40.17 -46.51 19.04
C GLY A 21 40.03 -46.68 20.54
N CYS A 22 38.80 -46.75 21.11
CA CYS A 22 38.50 -47.63 22.24
C CYS A 22 36.98 -47.84 22.37
N VAL A 23 36.63 -49.11 22.33
CA VAL A 23 35.33 -49.75 22.46
C VAL A 23 34.94 -49.84 23.93
N ASN A 24 33.66 -49.69 24.28
CA ASN A 24 33.00 -50.64 25.17
C ASN A 24 31.48 -50.68 24.93
N SER A 25 31.02 -51.90 24.82
CA SER A 25 29.72 -52.42 24.48
C SER A 25 28.76 -52.54 25.67
N VAL A 26 27.47 -52.63 25.37
CA VAL A 26 26.41 -53.58 25.81
C VAL A 26 25.06 -52.80 25.67
N GLY A 27 24.07 -53.15 24.94
CA GLY A 27 23.42 -54.33 24.53
C GLY A 27 21.94 -54.06 24.28
N ASN A 28 21.41 -54.55 23.17
CA ASN A 28 20.01 -54.93 22.85
C ASN A 28 18.87 -53.91 22.95
N SER A 29 18.12 -53.67 21.90
CA SER A 29 17.24 -54.55 21.14
C SER A 29 16.56 -53.78 19.97
N MET A 30 16.23 -54.56 18.94
CA MET A 30 15.62 -54.14 17.68
C MET A 30 14.27 -53.41 17.82
N ASN A 31 14.06 -52.39 17.00
CA ASN A 31 12.92 -52.39 16.09
C ASN A 31 13.19 -51.45 14.90
N MET A 32 12.93 -51.99 13.71
CA MET A 32 12.98 -51.23 12.46
C MET A 32 11.78 -50.30 12.37
N ASP A 33 11.99 -49.06 11.93
CA ASP A 33 11.07 -48.50 10.99
C ASP A 33 11.74 -47.43 10.08
N HIS A 34 11.15 -47.28 8.91
CA HIS A 34 11.68 -46.68 7.72
C HIS A 34 11.77 -45.13 7.74
N SER A 35 12.94 -44.69 7.35
CA SER A 35 13.21 -43.61 6.36
C SER A 35 12.37 -42.34 6.33
N SER A 36 13.03 -41.24 6.52
CA SER A 36 13.00 -40.15 5.55
C SER A 36 14.18 -39.21 5.81
N MET A 37 14.95 -38.98 4.77
CA MET A 37 15.99 -37.96 4.77
C MET A 37 15.34 -36.58 4.89
N THR A 38 15.61 -35.91 5.99
CA THR A 38 15.28 -34.47 6.13
C THR A 38 16.59 -33.73 6.14
N MET A 39 16.83 -32.97 5.07
CA MET A 39 17.89 -31.98 5.05
C MET A 39 17.50 -30.86 6.03
N GLY A 40 18.26 -30.76 7.11
CA GLY A 40 18.07 -29.75 8.12
C GLY A 40 18.49 -28.37 7.61
N GLN A 41 17.51 -27.51 7.36
CA GLN A 41 17.71 -26.07 7.46
C GLN A 41 17.48 -25.70 8.93
N LYS A 42 18.51 -25.21 9.59
CA LYS A 42 18.36 -24.52 10.87
C LYS A 42 17.57 -23.24 10.61
N GLN A 43 16.29 -23.27 10.86
CA GLN A 43 15.52 -22.08 11.21
C GLN A 43 15.71 -21.88 12.71
N ASP A 44 16.34 -20.80 13.08
CA ASP A 44 16.27 -20.29 14.44
C ASP A 44 14.81 -19.87 14.67
N GLN A 45 14.05 -20.79 15.26
CA GLN A 45 12.72 -20.46 15.80
C GLN A 45 12.96 -19.79 17.14
N GLU A 46 12.97 -18.46 17.15
CA GLU A 46 12.63 -17.74 18.37
C GLU A 46 11.18 -18.08 18.69
N GLN A 47 10.97 -18.75 19.83
CA GLN A 47 9.65 -18.92 20.42
C GLN A 47 9.17 -17.56 20.88
N GLU A 48 8.32 -16.92 20.06
CA GLU A 48 7.57 -15.73 20.48
C GLU A 48 6.60 -16.12 21.60
N GLN A 49 6.88 -15.61 22.79
CA GLN A 49 5.86 -15.43 23.80
C GLN A 49 4.81 -14.46 23.23
N ALA A 50 3.53 -14.74 23.45
CA ALA A 50 2.41 -13.86 23.13
C ALA A 50 2.57 -12.53 23.89
N GLY A 51 3.21 -11.56 23.25
CA GLY A 51 3.50 -10.22 23.77
C GLY A 51 3.97 -9.38 22.59
N THR A 52 3.13 -8.47 22.15
CA THR A 52 3.36 -7.27 21.34
C THR A 52 4.74 -7.20 20.66
N THR A 53 4.84 -7.72 19.43
CA THR A 53 5.94 -7.34 18.54
C THR A 53 5.64 -5.96 17.97
N THR A 54 6.48 -4.99 18.27
CA THR A 54 6.34 -3.61 17.83
C THR A 54 7.03 -3.34 16.50
N LYS A 55 7.80 -4.29 15.97
CA LYS A 55 8.62 -4.12 14.77
C LYS A 55 8.06 -4.88 13.58
N THR A 56 7.85 -4.18 12.46
CA THR A 56 7.52 -4.82 11.17
C THR A 56 8.65 -5.79 10.79
N ALA A 57 8.32 -7.06 10.59
CA ALA A 57 9.28 -8.07 10.17
C ALA A 57 9.75 -7.77 8.73
N VAL A 58 11.06 -7.90 8.49
CA VAL A 58 11.64 -7.80 7.15
C VAL A 58 11.98 -9.20 6.66
N MET A 59 11.41 -9.59 5.53
CA MET A 59 11.68 -10.86 4.86
C MET A 59 12.57 -10.64 3.65
N THR A 60 13.66 -11.38 3.56
CA THR A 60 14.60 -11.34 2.43
C THR A 60 14.74 -12.72 1.81
N GLY A 61 15.00 -12.79 0.50
CA GLY A 61 15.18 -14.08 -0.20
C GLY A 61 14.40 -14.13 -1.50
N LYS A 62 13.99 -15.33 -1.91
CA LYS A 62 13.27 -15.57 -3.17
C LYS A 62 11.96 -16.32 -3.00
N GLU A 63 11.78 -16.98 -1.90
CA GLU A 63 10.58 -17.77 -1.59
C GLU A 63 10.02 -17.29 -0.25
N PHE A 64 8.75 -16.91 -0.25
CA PHE A 64 8.08 -16.34 0.89
C PHE A 64 6.74 -17.04 1.12
N ILE A 65 6.31 -17.07 2.37
CA ILE A 65 4.97 -17.50 2.74
C ILE A 65 4.30 -16.35 3.48
N LEU A 66 3.15 -15.94 2.98
CA LEU A 66 2.25 -14.98 3.63
C LEU A 66 1.00 -15.72 4.07
N THR A 67 0.79 -15.82 5.38
CA THR A 67 -0.40 -16.45 5.95
C THR A 67 -1.38 -15.35 6.37
N ALA A 68 -2.52 -15.29 5.68
CA ALA A 68 -3.61 -14.38 6.02
C ALA A 68 -4.43 -14.98 7.16
N LYS A 69 -4.55 -14.27 8.29
CA LYS A 69 -5.34 -14.73 9.45
C LYS A 69 -5.80 -13.59 10.35
N ALA A 70 -6.87 -13.85 11.11
CA ALA A 70 -7.38 -12.94 12.13
C ALA A 70 -6.45 -12.90 13.35
N SER A 71 -6.32 -11.73 13.96
CA SER A 71 -5.49 -11.47 15.14
C SER A 71 -6.05 -10.32 15.97
N GLN A 72 -5.37 -10.01 17.08
CA GLN A 72 -5.59 -8.81 17.89
C GLN A 72 -4.27 -8.02 17.91
N GLN A 73 -4.34 -6.72 17.66
CA GLN A 73 -3.15 -5.87 17.66
C GLN A 73 -3.39 -4.62 18.50
N GLU A 74 -2.42 -4.28 19.34
CA GLU A 74 -2.39 -2.98 20.01
C GLU A 74 -1.81 -1.95 19.01
N LEU A 75 -2.66 -1.01 18.57
CA LEU A 75 -2.29 0.01 17.58
C LEU A 75 -1.93 1.35 18.24
N ALA A 76 -2.51 1.65 19.40
CA ALA A 76 -2.15 2.79 20.24
C ALA A 76 -2.10 2.37 21.71
N PRO A 77 -1.49 3.13 22.62
CA PRO A 77 -1.43 2.78 24.02
C PRO A 77 -2.82 2.46 24.60
N GLY A 78 -3.05 1.19 24.97
CA GLY A 78 -4.32 0.70 25.50
C GLY A 78 -5.44 0.51 24.47
N VAL A 79 -5.18 0.69 23.18
CA VAL A 79 -6.16 0.48 22.09
C VAL A 79 -5.77 -0.78 21.31
N THR A 80 -6.46 -1.89 21.59
CA THR A 80 -6.28 -3.17 20.89
C THR A 80 -7.48 -3.43 20.01
N LEU A 81 -7.24 -3.62 18.71
CA LEU A 81 -8.28 -3.86 17.72
C LEU A 81 -8.20 -5.28 17.15
N PRO A 82 -9.36 -5.89 16.81
CA PRO A 82 -9.38 -7.07 15.96
C PRO A 82 -8.95 -6.68 14.55
N VAL A 83 -7.95 -7.40 14.02
CA VAL A 83 -7.36 -7.12 12.71
C VAL A 83 -7.21 -8.40 11.88
N TRP A 84 -7.06 -8.25 10.58
CA TRP A 84 -6.58 -9.31 9.71
C TRP A 84 -5.14 -9.02 9.32
N THR A 85 -4.33 -10.05 9.32
CA THR A 85 -2.88 -9.89 9.23
C THR A 85 -2.30 -10.78 8.14
N PHE A 86 -1.20 -10.34 7.57
CA PHE A 86 -0.24 -11.26 6.96
C PHE A 86 0.86 -11.57 7.99
N ASN A 87 1.05 -12.86 8.32
CA ASN A 87 2.07 -13.33 9.27
C ASN A 87 2.01 -12.67 10.67
N ASN A 88 0.80 -12.51 11.22
CA ASN A 88 0.55 -12.01 12.58
C ASN A 88 0.92 -10.54 12.83
N SER A 89 1.12 -9.71 11.83
CA SER A 89 1.41 -8.29 12.01
C SER A 89 0.60 -7.41 11.08
N VAL A 90 0.36 -6.17 11.51
CA VAL A 90 -0.13 -5.06 10.71
C VAL A 90 0.87 -3.92 10.87
N PRO A 91 1.42 -3.45 9.75
CA PRO A 91 1.37 -4.06 8.42
C PRO A 91 1.96 -5.47 8.40
N GLY A 92 1.62 -6.24 7.36
CA GLY A 92 2.30 -7.50 7.05
C GLY A 92 3.80 -7.30 6.82
N PRO A 93 4.60 -8.38 6.73
CA PRO A 93 6.05 -8.26 6.60
C PRO A 93 6.48 -7.41 5.41
N GLU A 94 7.52 -6.62 5.57
CA GLU A 94 8.21 -5.98 4.47
C GLU A 94 8.99 -7.03 3.68
N ILE A 95 8.64 -7.21 2.40
CA ILE A 95 9.34 -8.12 1.51
C ILE A 95 10.42 -7.35 0.76
N ARG A 96 11.69 -7.73 0.94
CA ARG A 96 12.82 -7.17 0.21
C ARG A 96 13.42 -8.19 -0.76
N VAL A 97 13.45 -7.82 -2.04
CA VAL A 97 13.98 -8.66 -3.12
C VAL A 97 14.98 -7.85 -3.96
N LYS A 98 15.91 -8.54 -4.61
CA LYS A 98 16.89 -7.86 -5.47
C LYS A 98 16.43 -7.82 -6.92
N GLN A 99 16.70 -6.71 -7.59
CA GLN A 99 16.44 -6.57 -9.00
C GLN A 99 17.07 -7.71 -9.82
N GLY A 100 16.26 -8.35 -10.66
CA GLY A 100 16.64 -9.46 -11.54
C GLY A 100 16.32 -10.84 -10.97
N GLU A 101 15.96 -10.95 -9.69
CA GLU A 101 15.54 -12.21 -9.07
C GLU A 101 14.13 -12.61 -9.49
N THR A 102 13.89 -13.90 -9.62
CA THR A 102 12.56 -14.47 -9.68
C THR A 102 12.14 -14.81 -8.27
N VAL A 103 10.97 -14.34 -7.85
CA VAL A 103 10.44 -14.54 -6.52
C VAL A 103 9.16 -15.34 -6.56
N LYS A 104 8.93 -16.14 -5.51
CA LYS A 104 7.72 -16.91 -5.27
C LYS A 104 7.13 -16.51 -3.93
N ILE A 105 5.89 -16.07 -3.93
CA ILE A 105 5.18 -15.72 -2.73
C ILE A 105 3.92 -16.59 -2.64
N THR A 106 3.87 -17.46 -1.63
CA THR A 106 2.72 -18.33 -1.40
C THR A 106 1.81 -17.70 -0.36
N LEU A 107 0.63 -17.28 -0.79
CA LEU A 107 -0.47 -16.91 0.10
C LEU A 107 -1.12 -18.17 0.66
N ARG A 108 -1.25 -18.26 1.98
CA ARG A 108 -2.07 -19.24 2.69
C ARG A 108 -3.23 -18.53 3.34
N ASN A 109 -4.44 -19.00 3.09
CA ASN A 109 -5.62 -18.38 3.67
C ASN A 109 -6.09 -19.16 4.91
N GLU A 110 -5.90 -18.59 6.08
CA GLU A 110 -6.44 -19.06 7.36
C GLU A 110 -7.58 -18.16 7.87
N LEU A 111 -8.08 -17.23 7.03
CA LEU A 111 -9.25 -16.43 7.31
C LEU A 111 -10.53 -17.24 7.06
N PRO A 112 -11.68 -16.85 7.66
CA PRO A 112 -12.98 -17.45 7.36
C PRO A 112 -13.55 -17.04 6.00
N GLU A 113 -12.95 -16.06 5.32
CA GLU A 113 -13.38 -15.49 4.05
C GLU A 113 -12.32 -15.68 2.95
N PRO A 114 -12.71 -15.65 1.66
CA PRO A 114 -11.75 -15.65 0.56
C PRO A 114 -10.83 -14.43 0.60
N VAL A 115 -9.61 -14.56 0.08
CA VAL A 115 -8.58 -13.50 0.05
C VAL A 115 -7.76 -13.56 -1.22
N SER A 116 -7.11 -12.46 -1.61
CA SER A 116 -6.10 -12.44 -2.66
C SER A 116 -4.95 -11.50 -2.29
N ILE A 117 -3.91 -11.43 -3.11
CA ILE A 117 -2.86 -10.40 -2.99
C ILE A 117 -2.67 -9.76 -4.35
N HIS A 118 -2.82 -8.44 -4.41
CA HIS A 118 -2.40 -7.58 -5.51
C HIS A 118 -1.04 -6.95 -5.19
N TRP A 119 -0.21 -6.83 -6.22
CA TRP A 119 1.14 -6.24 -6.15
C TRP A 119 1.09 -4.81 -6.67
N HIS A 120 0.61 -3.90 -5.83
CA HIS A 120 0.29 -2.54 -6.20
C HIS A 120 1.50 -1.78 -6.79
N GLY A 121 1.30 -1.29 -8.00
CA GLY A 121 2.29 -0.54 -8.77
C GLY A 121 3.41 -1.38 -9.35
N TYR A 122 3.44 -2.69 -9.10
CA TYR A 122 4.47 -3.56 -9.64
C TYR A 122 4.00 -4.24 -10.95
N PRO A 123 4.77 -4.13 -12.07
CA PRO A 123 4.37 -4.70 -13.35
C PRO A 123 4.59 -6.23 -13.39
N VAL A 124 3.75 -6.96 -12.69
CA VAL A 124 3.72 -8.44 -12.74
C VAL A 124 3.15 -8.94 -14.06
N PRO A 125 3.38 -10.22 -14.44
CA PRO A 125 2.57 -10.87 -15.47
C PRO A 125 1.08 -10.86 -15.08
N ASN A 126 0.16 -10.63 -16.03
CA ASN A 126 -1.27 -10.45 -15.73
C ASN A 126 -1.88 -11.59 -14.89
N ALA A 127 -1.46 -12.85 -15.12
CA ALA A 127 -1.92 -13.99 -14.32
C ALA A 127 -1.49 -13.92 -12.83
N MET A 128 -0.61 -12.99 -12.45
CA MET A 128 -0.10 -12.79 -11.09
C MET A 128 -0.60 -11.48 -10.46
N ASP A 129 -1.51 -10.77 -11.12
CA ASP A 129 -2.02 -9.47 -10.66
C ASP A 129 -2.88 -9.56 -9.38
N GLY A 130 -3.46 -10.73 -9.13
CA GLY A 130 -4.17 -10.99 -7.88
C GLY A 130 -5.58 -10.44 -7.79
N VAL A 131 -6.21 -10.07 -8.91
CA VAL A 131 -7.57 -9.53 -8.94
C VAL A 131 -8.59 -10.65 -9.08
N PRO A 132 -9.45 -10.89 -8.07
CA PRO A 132 -10.46 -11.95 -8.11
C PRO A 132 -11.48 -11.74 -9.22
N GLY A 133 -11.75 -12.81 -9.97
CA GLY A 133 -12.69 -12.76 -11.08
C GLY A 133 -12.14 -12.16 -12.38
N VAL A 134 -10.96 -11.54 -12.35
CA VAL A 134 -10.28 -10.96 -13.51
C VAL A 134 -9.05 -11.77 -13.90
N THR A 135 -8.13 -12.01 -12.95
CA THR A 135 -6.86 -12.71 -13.20
C THR A 135 -6.74 -14.03 -12.45
N GLN A 136 -7.49 -14.22 -11.38
CA GLN A 136 -7.58 -15.46 -10.59
C GLN A 136 -8.92 -15.55 -9.88
N ASN A 137 -9.21 -16.70 -9.26
CA ASN A 137 -10.23 -16.77 -8.21
C ASN A 137 -9.66 -16.35 -6.87
N ALA A 138 -10.49 -15.78 -6.00
CA ALA A 138 -10.13 -15.56 -4.61
C ALA A 138 -9.74 -16.89 -3.93
N VAL A 139 -8.68 -16.86 -3.13
CA VAL A 139 -8.16 -18.03 -2.42
C VAL A 139 -9.09 -18.36 -1.27
N GLN A 140 -9.75 -19.51 -1.34
CA GLN A 140 -10.74 -19.94 -0.36
C GLN A 140 -10.11 -20.24 1.01
N PRO A 141 -10.88 -20.20 2.12
CA PRO A 141 -10.42 -20.63 3.43
C PRO A 141 -9.75 -22.02 3.39
N GLY A 142 -8.55 -22.13 4.00
CA GLY A 142 -7.73 -23.35 4.00
C GLY A 142 -6.97 -23.62 2.71
N GLN A 143 -7.13 -22.80 1.68
CA GLN A 143 -6.44 -22.94 0.39
C GLN A 143 -5.19 -22.05 0.34
N SER A 144 -4.41 -22.23 -0.74
CA SER A 144 -3.24 -21.40 -1.04
C SER A 144 -3.12 -21.09 -2.52
N PHE A 145 -2.43 -19.99 -2.83
CA PHE A 145 -2.06 -19.60 -4.19
C PHE A 145 -0.60 -19.12 -4.20
N THR A 146 0.15 -19.42 -5.25
CA THR A 146 1.55 -18.99 -5.38
C THR A 146 1.69 -18.01 -6.52
N TYR A 147 2.13 -16.80 -6.18
CA TYR A 147 2.53 -15.76 -7.12
C TYR A 147 4.00 -15.95 -7.47
N GLU A 148 4.31 -15.96 -8.76
CA GLU A 148 5.69 -16.06 -9.25
C GLU A 148 5.94 -14.98 -10.30
N PHE A 149 6.92 -14.12 -10.04
CA PHE A 149 7.29 -13.06 -10.99
C PHE A 149 8.77 -12.70 -10.85
N LYS A 150 9.30 -12.04 -11.88
CA LYS A 150 10.67 -11.54 -11.88
C LYS A 150 10.70 -10.10 -11.38
N ALA A 151 11.54 -9.81 -10.39
CA ALA A 151 11.75 -8.47 -9.86
C ALA A 151 12.62 -7.65 -10.83
N THR A 152 12.00 -6.95 -11.80
CA THR A 152 12.70 -6.24 -12.89
C THR A 152 12.91 -4.76 -12.63
N VAL A 153 11.98 -4.09 -11.95
CA VAL A 153 11.97 -2.64 -11.73
C VAL A 153 12.24 -2.36 -10.25
N PRO A 154 13.40 -1.75 -9.90
CA PRO A 154 13.69 -1.39 -8.52
C PRO A 154 12.81 -0.23 -8.07
N GLY A 155 12.43 -0.21 -6.79
CA GLY A 155 11.58 0.86 -6.24
C GLY A 155 10.82 0.44 -4.99
N THR A 156 9.94 1.34 -4.56
CA THR A 156 9.03 1.19 -3.44
C THR A 156 7.65 0.85 -3.94
N TYR A 157 7.19 -0.34 -3.59
CA TYR A 157 5.88 -0.89 -3.92
C TYR A 157 5.23 -1.41 -2.64
N TRP A 158 4.00 -1.87 -2.75
CA TRP A 158 3.31 -2.51 -1.65
C TRP A 158 2.40 -3.62 -2.15
N TYR A 159 1.87 -4.42 -1.25
CA TYR A 159 0.91 -5.46 -1.57
C TYR A 159 -0.28 -5.38 -0.63
N HIS A 160 -1.45 -5.71 -1.14
CA HIS A 160 -2.68 -5.69 -0.35
C HIS A 160 -3.72 -6.67 -0.90
N SER A 161 -4.74 -6.96 -0.10
CA SER A 161 -5.86 -7.74 -0.61
C SER A 161 -6.64 -6.97 -1.67
N HIS A 162 -7.03 -7.66 -2.73
CA HIS A 162 -7.92 -7.14 -3.77
C HIS A 162 -9.26 -7.90 -3.82
N GLN A 163 -9.55 -8.69 -2.78
CA GLN A 163 -10.81 -9.36 -2.58
C GLN A 163 -11.60 -8.59 -1.53
N ASP A 164 -12.75 -7.97 -1.90
CA ASP A 164 -13.51 -7.11 -1.00
C ASP A 164 -12.59 -6.06 -0.35
N SER A 165 -11.87 -5.33 -1.23
CA SER A 165 -10.66 -4.58 -0.87
C SER A 165 -10.92 -3.52 0.18
N VAL A 166 -12.06 -2.81 0.11
CA VAL A 166 -12.49 -1.86 1.15
C VAL A 166 -12.42 -2.48 2.54
N ASN A 167 -13.04 -3.66 2.72
CA ASN A 167 -13.10 -4.30 4.02
C ASN A 167 -11.77 -4.95 4.42
N GLN A 168 -11.06 -5.54 3.48
CA GLN A 168 -9.89 -6.36 3.78
C GLN A 168 -8.62 -5.54 3.99
N VAL A 169 -8.46 -4.44 3.26
CA VAL A 169 -7.35 -3.49 3.49
C VAL A 169 -7.56 -2.76 4.80
N ASP A 170 -8.78 -2.26 5.03
CA ASP A 170 -9.16 -1.56 6.27
C ASP A 170 -8.99 -2.43 7.54
N ARG A 171 -9.01 -3.75 7.38
CA ARG A 171 -8.71 -4.70 8.47
C ARG A 171 -7.21 -5.01 8.64
N GLY A 172 -6.33 -4.52 7.75
CA GLY A 172 -4.88 -4.65 7.88
C GLY A 172 -4.19 -5.59 6.89
N LEU A 173 -4.88 -6.07 5.84
CA LEU A 173 -4.28 -6.97 4.85
C LEU A 173 -3.44 -6.22 3.80
N TYR A 174 -2.34 -5.63 4.23
CA TYR A 174 -1.36 -4.93 3.40
C TYR A 174 0.06 -5.05 3.96
N GLY A 175 1.07 -4.76 3.13
CA GLY A 175 2.48 -4.70 3.52
C GLY A 175 3.37 -4.16 2.39
N ALA A 176 4.63 -3.86 2.69
CA ALA A 176 5.57 -3.29 1.73
C ALA A 176 6.26 -4.35 0.85
N LEU A 177 6.47 -4.02 -0.42
CA LEU A 177 7.35 -4.74 -1.34
C LEU A 177 8.45 -3.79 -1.82
N ILE A 178 9.69 -4.04 -1.42
CA ILE A 178 10.85 -3.25 -1.82
C ILE A 178 11.69 -4.06 -2.81
N VAL A 179 11.85 -3.53 -4.01
CA VAL A 179 12.77 -4.10 -4.99
C VAL A 179 14.05 -3.29 -4.96
N GLU A 180 15.10 -3.88 -4.41
CA GLU A 180 16.41 -3.23 -4.29
C GLU A 180 17.14 -3.20 -5.62
N PRO A 181 17.83 -2.08 -5.96
CA PRO A 181 18.65 -2.01 -7.15
C PRO A 181 19.73 -3.09 -7.17
N LYS A 182 20.08 -3.58 -8.34
CA LYS A 182 21.12 -4.61 -8.52
C LYS A 182 22.47 -4.19 -7.93
N ASP A 183 22.78 -2.90 -8.00
CA ASP A 183 24.04 -2.31 -7.51
C ASP A 183 23.98 -1.95 -6.01
N GLY A 184 22.92 -2.36 -5.31
CA GLY A 184 22.68 -2.07 -3.90
C GLY A 184 22.13 -0.67 -3.63
N LEU A 185 21.76 -0.44 -2.38
CA LEU A 185 21.30 0.85 -1.90
C LEU A 185 22.48 1.81 -1.73
N LYS A 186 22.28 3.09 -2.05
CA LYS A 186 23.30 4.15 -1.93
C LYS A 186 22.99 5.09 -0.76
N VAL A 187 22.50 4.54 0.33
CA VAL A 187 22.16 5.22 1.57
C VAL A 187 22.65 4.40 2.77
N ASP A 188 22.90 5.06 3.87
CA ASP A 188 23.38 4.41 5.10
C ASP A 188 22.23 3.84 5.92
N ARG A 189 21.04 4.47 5.82
CA ARG A 189 19.78 4.04 6.45
C ARG A 189 18.66 4.05 5.43
N ASP A 190 17.80 3.04 5.51
CA ASP A 190 16.64 2.88 4.62
C ASP A 190 15.43 2.44 5.45
N TYR A 191 14.50 3.34 5.71
CA TYR A 191 13.32 3.14 6.53
C TYR A 191 12.07 3.10 5.65
N THR A 192 11.12 2.23 5.98
CA THR A 192 9.80 2.18 5.35
C THR A 192 8.75 2.57 6.38
N LEU A 193 7.96 3.58 6.06
CA LEU A 193 6.84 4.06 6.85
C LEU A 193 5.55 3.87 6.05
N ILE A 194 4.71 2.95 6.51
CA ILE A 194 3.37 2.72 5.97
C ILE A 194 2.39 3.53 6.80
N LEU A 195 1.68 4.43 6.15
CA LEU A 195 0.68 5.32 6.71
C LEU A 195 -0.68 4.68 6.56
N ASP A 196 -1.50 4.74 7.61
CA ASP A 196 -2.83 4.16 7.62
C ASP A 196 -3.68 4.76 8.74
N GLU A 197 -4.98 4.73 8.62
CA GLU A 197 -5.93 5.18 9.63
C GLU A 197 -6.97 4.11 9.96
N TRP A 198 -7.46 4.13 11.20
CA TRP A 198 -8.33 3.12 11.77
C TRP A 198 -9.52 3.75 12.51
N MET A 199 -10.58 2.98 12.64
CA MET A 199 -11.69 3.30 13.53
C MET A 199 -11.41 2.72 14.93
N SER A 200 -11.11 3.56 15.93
CA SER A 200 -10.75 3.10 17.29
C SER A 200 -11.86 2.34 18.00
N ALA A 201 -13.11 2.59 17.63
CA ALA A 201 -14.27 1.83 18.11
C ALA A 201 -14.32 0.38 17.57
N GLY A 202 -13.41 0.04 16.65
CA GLY A 202 -13.34 -1.23 15.95
C GLY A 202 -14.41 -1.38 14.88
N MET A 203 -14.07 -2.05 13.79
CA MET A 203 -15.06 -2.49 12.81
C MET A 203 -15.91 -3.62 13.40
N ASN A 204 -17.22 -3.57 13.20
CA ASN A 204 -18.11 -4.64 13.63
C ASN A 204 -17.81 -5.91 12.81
N MET A 205 -17.03 -6.85 13.40
CA MET A 205 -16.55 -8.08 12.76
C MET A 205 -17.67 -9.13 12.55
N SER A 206 -18.91 -8.86 12.98
CA SER A 206 -20.04 -9.73 12.68
C SER A 206 -20.50 -9.48 11.26
N GLY A 207 -20.16 -10.41 10.36
CA GLY A 207 -20.41 -10.46 8.92
C GLY A 207 -21.73 -9.82 8.47
N GLY A 208 -21.70 -8.51 8.27
CA GLY A 208 -22.76 -7.73 7.69
C GLY A 208 -22.21 -7.07 6.42
N ASN A 209 -22.76 -7.48 5.29
CA ASN A 209 -22.60 -6.83 4.00
C ASN A 209 -22.71 -5.30 4.19
N MET A 210 -21.58 -4.57 4.05
CA MET A 210 -21.64 -3.12 3.80
C MET A 210 -21.96 -2.84 2.32
N SER A 211 -22.86 -3.61 1.75
CA SER A 211 -23.56 -3.27 0.50
C SER A 211 -24.78 -2.46 0.92
N GLY A 212 -24.81 -1.17 0.55
CA GLY A 212 -25.82 -0.21 0.92
C GLY A 212 -27.23 -0.78 1.09
N SER A 213 -27.68 -0.87 2.32
CA SER A 213 -29.11 -0.72 2.67
C SER A 213 -29.34 -0.97 4.16
N ASN A 214 -29.96 0.03 4.81
CA ASN A 214 -30.81 -0.09 6.00
C ASN A 214 -30.18 -0.52 7.33
N MET A 215 -29.72 0.47 8.10
CA MET A 215 -29.91 0.44 9.56
C MET A 215 -31.41 0.55 9.88
N THR A 216 -32.13 -0.56 9.86
CA THR A 216 -33.42 -0.73 10.53
C THR A 216 -33.34 -1.99 11.36
N GLY A 217 -33.16 -1.84 12.67
CA GLY A 217 -33.13 -2.97 13.57
C GLY A 217 -32.82 -2.60 15.02
N MET A 218 -33.37 -1.50 15.53
CA MET A 218 -33.64 -1.44 16.98
C MET A 218 -34.93 -2.18 17.24
N ASP A 219 -34.80 -3.32 17.88
CA ASP A 219 -35.89 -4.15 18.34
C ASP A 219 -36.70 -3.39 19.42
N HIS A 220 -37.86 -2.84 18.99
CA HIS A 220 -38.89 -2.30 19.90
C HIS A 220 -39.96 -3.36 20.18
N SER A 221 -39.57 -4.46 20.80
CA SER A 221 -40.53 -5.36 21.40
C SER A 221 -40.52 -5.16 22.91
N ASN A 222 -41.18 -4.13 23.39
CA ASN A 222 -41.98 -4.06 24.64
C ASN A 222 -42.30 -2.61 25.00
N MET A 223 -43.32 -2.05 24.42
CA MET A 223 -44.12 -1.01 25.09
C MET A 223 -45.56 -1.14 24.67
N ASN A 224 -46.32 -1.59 25.66
CA ASN A 224 -47.75 -1.71 25.65
C ASN A 224 -48.39 -0.32 25.54
N MET A 225 -49.18 -0.07 24.49
CA MET A 225 -49.98 1.12 24.33
C MET A 225 -51.27 0.92 25.10
N ASN A 226 -51.47 1.70 26.14
CA ASN A 226 -52.86 2.04 26.54
C ASN A 226 -52.93 3.49 27.04
N GLY A 227 -53.64 4.22 26.33
CA GLY A 227 -54.53 5.34 26.39
C GLY A 227 -54.35 6.51 27.35
N SER A 228 -54.63 7.63 26.74
CA SER A 228 -55.44 8.80 27.10
C SER A 228 -54.73 10.09 27.46
N ASN A 229 -55.16 11.10 26.69
CA ASN A 229 -55.12 12.56 26.89
C ASN A 229 -54.79 13.08 28.32
N ASP A 230 -53.89 14.06 28.45
CA ASP A 230 -54.33 15.42 28.82
C ASP A 230 -53.17 16.46 28.78
N ASN A 231 -53.59 17.69 28.63
CA ASN A 231 -52.98 19.01 28.57
C ASN A 231 -51.74 19.34 29.42
N GLY A 232 -50.79 20.00 28.79
CA GLY A 232 -50.21 21.29 29.21
C GLY A 232 -49.33 21.34 30.43
N LYS A 233 -48.02 21.53 30.19
CA LYS A 233 -47.23 22.61 30.82
C LYS A 233 -45.77 22.58 30.35
N SER A 234 -45.34 23.73 29.86
CA SER A 234 -43.99 24.18 29.58
C SER A 234 -43.03 23.88 30.72
N MET A 235 -41.90 23.17 30.44
CA MET A 235 -40.66 23.38 31.20
C MET A 235 -39.48 23.52 30.23
N ASN A 236 -38.88 24.66 30.38
CA ASN A 236 -37.68 25.12 29.74
C ASN A 236 -36.50 24.23 30.10
N HIS A 237 -35.90 23.50 29.16
CA HIS A 237 -34.58 22.92 29.32
C HIS A 237 -33.67 23.40 28.21
N GLY A 238 -32.51 23.86 28.64
CA GLY A 238 -31.50 24.60 27.91
C GLY A 238 -31.19 24.05 26.53
N GLN A 239 -31.09 24.97 25.61
CA GLN A 239 -30.56 24.81 24.28
C GLN A 239 -29.12 24.23 24.32
N MET A 240 -29.00 22.92 24.09
CA MET A 240 -27.79 22.41 23.49
C MET A 240 -27.96 22.58 21.98
N ASN A 241 -27.18 23.50 21.44
CA ASN A 241 -27.10 23.77 20.01
C ASN A 241 -26.43 22.58 19.34
N MET A 242 -27.19 21.56 18.99
CA MET A 242 -26.74 20.55 18.04
C MET A 242 -26.81 21.19 16.68
N GLY A 243 -25.63 21.54 16.15
CA GLY A 243 -25.48 21.99 14.78
C GLY A 243 -26.22 21.03 13.85
N ASN A 244 -27.08 21.60 13.04
CA ASN A 244 -27.87 20.92 12.03
C ASN A 244 -26.90 20.42 10.93
N GLY A 245 -26.20 19.32 11.18
CA GLY A 245 -25.48 18.54 10.19
C GLY A 245 -26.53 17.83 9.36
N ASN A 246 -26.78 18.37 8.20
CA ASN A 246 -27.57 17.74 7.15
C ASN A 246 -26.86 16.41 6.81
N MET A 247 -27.35 15.28 7.33
CA MET A 247 -26.92 13.95 6.93
C MET A 247 -27.37 13.77 5.47
N GLY A 248 -26.53 14.21 4.55
CA GLY A 248 -26.61 13.91 3.13
C GLY A 248 -26.26 12.44 2.93
N ASN A 249 -27.25 11.70 2.62
CA ASN A 249 -27.39 10.40 2.06
C ASN A 249 -26.12 9.82 1.36
N GLY A 250 -25.54 8.76 1.93
CA GLY A 250 -24.79 7.73 1.20
C GLY A 250 -23.33 7.97 0.85
N GLY A 251 -22.69 9.06 1.24
CA GLY A 251 -21.23 9.18 1.20
C GLY A 251 -20.60 8.48 2.41
N HIS A 252 -19.51 7.76 2.22
CA HIS A 252 -18.76 7.18 3.31
C HIS A 252 -18.30 8.30 4.25
N ASP A 253 -18.69 8.23 5.52
CA ASP A 253 -18.29 9.23 6.51
C ASP A 253 -16.85 8.97 6.95
N MET A 254 -15.88 9.55 6.24
CA MET A 254 -14.45 9.48 6.57
C MET A 254 -14.11 10.09 7.94
N SER A 255 -15.06 10.74 8.61
CA SER A 255 -14.88 11.22 9.99
C SER A 255 -14.82 10.09 11.02
N MET A 256 -15.19 8.88 10.64
CA MET A 256 -15.12 7.68 11.51
C MET A 256 -13.69 7.22 11.77
N TYR A 257 -12.73 7.56 10.88
CA TYR A 257 -11.31 7.29 11.10
C TYR A 257 -10.74 8.29 12.09
N ASP A 258 -10.38 7.80 13.26
CA ASP A 258 -9.98 8.59 14.43
C ASP A 258 -8.64 8.15 15.04
N LEU A 259 -8.03 7.06 14.52
CA LEU A 259 -6.75 6.53 14.95
C LEU A 259 -5.80 6.45 13.76
N PHE A 260 -4.71 7.24 13.79
CA PHE A 260 -3.76 7.37 12.70
C PHE A 260 -2.44 6.70 13.06
N THR A 261 -1.90 5.89 12.16
CA THR A 261 -0.76 5.00 12.45
C THR A 261 0.39 5.14 11.45
N ILE A 262 1.60 4.91 11.93
CA ILE A 262 2.78 4.60 11.14
C ILE A 262 3.18 3.16 11.45
N ASN A 263 3.26 2.31 10.44
CA ASN A 263 3.58 0.89 10.61
C ASN A 263 2.66 0.20 11.64
N GLY A 264 1.34 0.51 11.56
CA GLY A 264 0.33 -0.06 12.46
C GLY A 264 0.45 0.38 13.92
N LYS A 265 1.17 1.45 14.20
CA LYS A 265 1.36 2.01 15.56
C LYS A 265 1.06 3.49 15.57
N SER A 266 0.55 3.99 16.71
CA SER A 266 0.20 5.37 16.93
C SER A 266 0.85 5.92 18.20
N GLY A 267 1.16 7.21 18.18
CA GLY A 267 1.69 7.94 19.34
C GLY A 267 3.01 7.37 19.85
N SER A 268 3.08 7.02 21.13
CA SER A 268 4.30 6.52 21.76
C SER A 268 4.73 5.12 21.36
N LEU A 269 3.85 4.37 20.66
CA LEU A 269 4.19 3.03 20.15
C LEU A 269 4.93 3.08 18.81
N VAL A 270 4.95 4.23 18.13
CA VAL A 270 5.71 4.38 16.87
C VAL A 270 7.20 4.28 17.16
N GLU A 271 7.88 3.39 16.43
CA GLU A 271 9.33 3.21 16.60
C GLU A 271 10.12 4.46 16.23
N LYS A 272 11.17 4.74 16.99
CA LYS A 272 12.14 5.77 16.64
C LYS A 272 13.00 5.31 15.45
N LEU A 273 13.43 6.28 14.65
CA LEU A 273 14.32 6.08 13.51
C LEU A 273 15.75 6.52 13.92
N PRO A 274 16.60 5.60 14.40
CA PRO A 274 17.94 5.96 14.82
C PRO A 274 18.84 6.33 13.65
N VAL A 275 19.54 7.46 13.76
CA VAL A 275 20.50 7.94 12.76
C VAL A 275 21.82 8.38 13.44
N LYS A 276 22.92 8.36 12.68
CA LYS A 276 24.20 8.97 13.06
C LYS A 276 24.43 10.24 12.27
N GLN A 277 25.12 11.18 12.87
CA GLN A 277 25.52 12.40 12.17
C GLN A 277 26.35 12.07 10.92
N GLY A 278 25.98 12.67 9.79
CA GLY A 278 26.61 12.49 8.49
C GLY A 278 26.06 11.32 7.68
N GLU A 279 25.15 10.48 8.23
CA GLU A 279 24.50 9.42 7.47
C GLU A 279 23.56 9.99 6.42
N LYS A 280 23.53 9.35 5.26
CA LYS A 280 22.51 9.55 4.22
C LYS A 280 21.35 8.63 4.51
N VAL A 281 20.18 9.20 4.74
CA VAL A 281 18.97 8.48 5.15
C VAL A 281 17.93 8.54 4.05
N ARG A 282 17.31 7.41 3.75
CA ARG A 282 16.10 7.32 2.93
C ARG A 282 14.92 6.95 3.81
N ILE A 283 13.81 7.62 3.59
CA ILE A 283 12.51 7.22 4.14
C ILE A 283 11.57 6.95 2.97
N ARG A 284 11.02 5.75 2.93
CA ARG A 284 10.01 5.30 1.99
C ARG A 284 8.64 5.49 2.63
N LEU A 285 7.84 6.36 2.07
CA LEU A 285 6.48 6.62 2.50
C LEU A 285 5.53 5.84 1.59
N ILE A 286 4.61 5.08 2.19
CA ILE A 286 3.56 4.32 1.51
C ILE A 286 2.25 4.70 2.17
N ASN A 287 1.27 5.18 1.41
CA ASN A 287 -0.07 5.40 1.95
C ASN A 287 -0.96 4.19 1.64
N ALA A 288 -1.24 3.39 2.66
CA ALA A 288 -2.12 2.22 2.59
C ALA A 288 -3.55 2.51 3.09
N GLY A 289 -3.81 3.73 3.56
CA GLY A 289 -5.10 4.19 4.07
C GLY A 289 -6.02 4.77 2.98
N PHE A 290 -7.06 5.46 3.42
CA PHE A 290 -8.10 6.06 2.57
C PHE A 290 -8.04 7.58 2.53
N LEU A 291 -7.23 8.21 3.41
CA LEU A 291 -7.06 9.66 3.49
C LEU A 291 -5.75 10.12 2.85
N THR A 292 -5.74 11.35 2.33
CA THR A 292 -4.50 12.00 1.91
C THR A 292 -3.77 12.56 3.13
N HIS A 293 -2.53 12.11 3.36
CA HIS A 293 -1.67 12.57 4.45
C HIS A 293 -0.71 13.66 4.00
N GLN A 294 -0.37 14.57 4.93
CA GLN A 294 0.50 15.72 4.68
C GLN A 294 1.79 15.57 5.50
N ILE A 295 2.71 14.78 5.00
CA ILE A 295 3.91 14.39 5.75
C ILE A 295 4.96 15.49 5.71
N HIS A 296 5.43 15.92 6.88
CA HIS A 296 6.50 16.88 7.07
C HIS A 296 7.70 16.26 7.81
N LEU A 297 8.89 16.55 7.31
CA LEU A 297 10.16 16.22 7.96
C LEU A 297 10.72 17.47 8.64
N HIS A 298 10.74 17.47 9.98
CA HIS A 298 11.25 18.59 10.76
C HIS A 298 12.78 18.65 10.77
N GLY A 299 13.30 19.86 10.87
CA GLY A 299 14.71 20.14 11.17
C GLY A 299 15.71 19.78 10.07
N HIS A 300 15.29 19.24 8.93
CA HIS A 300 16.18 18.81 7.85
C HIS A 300 15.73 19.32 6.49
N GLU A 301 16.71 19.58 5.65
CA GLU A 301 16.49 19.67 4.21
C GLU A 301 16.42 18.27 3.62
N PHE A 302 15.50 18.05 2.67
CA PHE A 302 15.31 16.75 2.04
C PHE A 302 15.06 16.85 0.54
N LYS A 303 15.07 15.72 -0.15
CA LYS A 303 14.71 15.59 -1.57
C LYS A 303 13.72 14.48 -1.74
N ILE A 304 12.75 14.65 -2.63
CA ILE A 304 11.93 13.53 -3.11
C ILE A 304 12.70 12.90 -4.25
N THR A 305 13.20 11.69 -4.06
CA THR A 305 14.08 11.01 -5.03
C THR A 305 13.32 10.07 -5.95
N ALA A 306 12.15 9.58 -5.52
CA ALA A 306 11.27 8.76 -6.34
C ALA A 306 9.80 8.98 -5.95
N VAL A 307 8.90 8.74 -6.90
CA VAL A 307 7.45 8.65 -6.71
C VAL A 307 6.97 7.35 -7.34
N ASP A 308 6.09 6.62 -6.66
CA ASP A 308 5.56 5.31 -7.10
C ASP A 308 6.65 4.36 -7.61
N GLY A 309 7.79 4.33 -6.88
CA GLY A 309 8.95 3.52 -7.24
C GLY A 309 9.76 4.04 -8.42
N GLN A 310 9.36 5.14 -9.08
CA GLN A 310 10.03 5.70 -10.25
C GLN A 310 10.91 6.91 -9.88
N PRO A 311 12.19 6.92 -10.26
CA PRO A 311 13.11 7.98 -9.87
C PRO A 311 12.78 9.32 -10.55
N LEU A 312 12.94 10.42 -9.79
CA LEU A 312 12.82 11.77 -10.30
C LEU A 312 14.18 12.29 -10.81
N ASN A 313 14.17 13.02 -11.93
CA ASN A 313 15.37 13.57 -12.52
C ASN A 313 15.86 14.78 -11.71
N ASN A 314 17.07 14.64 -11.16
CA ASN A 314 17.79 15.69 -10.43
C ASN A 314 16.89 16.50 -9.47
N PRO A 315 16.36 15.86 -8.41
CA PRO A 315 15.42 16.47 -7.50
C PRO A 315 16.04 17.65 -6.73
N GLY A 316 15.28 18.74 -6.60
CA GLY A 316 15.66 19.91 -5.83
C GLY A 316 15.64 19.66 -4.33
N VAL A 317 16.34 20.50 -3.56
CA VAL A 317 16.27 20.51 -2.11
C VAL A 317 14.99 21.19 -1.66
N LEU A 318 14.31 20.60 -0.71
CA LEU A 318 13.09 21.07 -0.06
C LEU A 318 13.40 21.37 1.41
N LYS A 319 12.71 22.35 1.97
CA LYS A 319 12.77 22.68 3.38
C LYS A 319 11.41 23.24 3.81
N ASP A 320 10.95 22.81 4.96
CA ASP A 320 9.67 23.26 5.52
C ASP A 320 8.49 23.11 4.51
N ASN A 321 8.50 21.99 3.77
CA ASN A 321 7.43 21.60 2.86
C ASN A 321 6.73 20.34 3.37
N VAL A 322 5.46 20.18 3.02
CA VAL A 322 4.74 18.91 3.20
C VAL A 322 4.71 18.11 1.90
N VAL A 323 4.84 16.80 2.03
CA VAL A 323 4.59 15.85 0.98
C VAL A 323 3.16 15.36 1.14
N ALA A 324 2.27 15.80 0.24
CA ALA A 324 0.91 15.27 0.17
C ALA A 324 0.95 13.91 -0.50
N ILE A 325 0.55 12.87 0.22
CA ILE A 325 0.55 11.48 -0.24
C ILE A 325 -0.87 10.91 -0.17
N ALA A 326 -1.46 10.69 -1.33
CA ALA A 326 -2.82 10.16 -1.46
C ALA A 326 -2.85 8.62 -1.33
N PRO A 327 -4.03 8.02 -1.11
CA PRO A 327 -4.19 6.57 -1.08
C PRO A 327 -3.53 5.87 -2.27
N GLY A 328 -2.72 4.85 -1.99
CA GLY A 328 -1.99 4.08 -2.99
C GLY A 328 -0.67 4.69 -3.47
N GLU A 329 -0.41 5.98 -3.23
CA GLU A 329 0.84 6.64 -3.66
C GLU A 329 2.02 6.25 -2.77
N ARG A 330 3.25 6.34 -3.34
CA ARG A 330 4.50 6.15 -2.63
C ARG A 330 5.47 7.27 -2.97
N TYR A 331 6.22 7.70 -1.94
CA TYR A 331 7.27 8.72 -2.07
C TYR A 331 8.54 8.25 -1.35
N ASP A 332 9.68 8.29 -2.02
CA ASP A 332 10.99 8.11 -1.39
C ASP A 332 11.62 9.47 -1.14
N ILE A 333 11.85 9.82 0.12
CA ILE A 333 12.57 11.04 0.49
C ILE A 333 13.96 10.69 0.99
N GLU A 334 14.94 11.53 0.68
CA GLU A 334 16.32 11.41 1.17
C GLU A 334 16.79 12.69 1.82
N PHE A 335 17.50 12.55 2.93
CA PHE A 335 18.14 13.66 3.63
C PHE A 335 19.50 13.24 4.19
N GLU A 336 20.35 14.23 4.50
CA GLU A 336 21.57 14.05 5.24
C GLU A 336 21.32 14.31 6.72
N ALA A 337 21.70 13.40 7.58
CA ALA A 337 21.57 13.54 9.02
C ALA A 337 22.63 14.53 9.55
N ASN A 338 22.39 15.84 9.38
CA ASN A 338 23.36 16.91 9.70
C ASN A 338 22.91 17.86 10.82
N ASN A 339 21.78 17.58 11.48
CA ASN A 339 21.21 18.38 12.55
C ASN A 339 20.97 17.52 13.81
N PRO A 340 22.01 17.31 14.67
CA PRO A 340 21.88 16.45 15.84
C PRO A 340 20.77 16.87 16.79
N GLY A 341 19.97 15.88 17.25
CA GLY A 341 18.80 16.10 18.09
C GLY A 341 17.79 14.99 18.00
N GLN A 342 16.54 15.29 18.31
CA GLN A 342 15.38 14.46 18.03
C GLN A 342 14.37 15.30 17.26
N TRP A 343 13.95 14.80 16.09
CA TRP A 343 13.11 15.53 15.14
C TRP A 343 11.90 14.69 14.77
N PHE A 344 10.75 15.32 14.58
CA PHE A 344 9.57 14.61 14.08
C PHE A 344 9.61 14.44 12.56
N ILE A 345 9.08 13.32 12.10
CA ILE A 345 8.43 13.16 10.81
C ILE A 345 6.98 12.81 11.10
N GLU A 346 6.05 13.67 10.69
CA GLU A 346 4.66 13.57 11.11
C GLU A 346 3.67 14.09 10.08
N ASP A 347 2.40 13.71 10.24
CA ASP A 347 1.31 14.25 9.46
C ASP A 347 0.86 15.62 10.01
N HIS A 348 0.74 16.60 9.12
CA HIS A 348 0.23 17.95 9.37
C HIS A 348 -1.23 18.13 8.92
N GLY A 349 -2.03 17.06 8.84
CA GLY A 349 -3.45 17.15 8.57
C GLY A 349 -4.23 17.94 9.63
N ASP A 350 -5.43 18.40 9.29
CA ASP A 350 -6.24 19.28 10.14
C ASP A 350 -6.95 18.58 11.32
N LYS A 351 -6.90 17.23 11.38
CA LYS A 351 -7.59 16.46 12.42
C LYS A 351 -6.73 16.27 13.67
N GLU A 352 -7.33 16.37 14.85
CA GLU A 352 -6.66 16.08 16.12
C GLU A 352 -6.06 14.66 16.17
N ALA A 353 -6.71 13.69 15.54
CA ALA A 353 -6.28 12.30 15.49
C ALA A 353 -4.95 12.10 14.75
N VAL A 354 -4.62 12.93 13.76
CA VAL A 354 -3.34 12.82 13.01
C VAL A 354 -2.11 13.01 13.91
N LYS A 355 -2.26 13.62 15.08
CA LYS A 355 -1.19 13.77 16.06
C LYS A 355 -0.57 12.44 16.52
N GLY A 356 -1.26 11.33 16.34
CA GLY A 356 -0.73 9.97 16.54
C GLY A 356 0.21 9.49 15.45
N MET A 357 0.09 10.02 14.22
CA MET A 357 0.90 9.66 13.05
C MET A 357 2.20 10.45 13.03
N LYS A 358 3.12 10.07 13.91
CA LYS A 358 4.45 10.70 14.02
C LYS A 358 5.53 9.72 14.45
N ALA A 359 6.66 9.76 13.79
CA ALA A 359 7.87 9.06 14.17
C ALA A 359 8.96 10.07 14.61
N ILE A 360 9.93 9.59 15.39
CA ILE A 360 11.04 10.41 15.86
C ILE A 360 12.33 9.96 15.17
N ILE A 361 12.97 10.86 14.43
CA ILE A 361 14.34 10.70 13.98
C ILE A 361 15.24 11.01 15.16
N ALA A 362 15.96 10.00 15.65
CA ALA A 362 16.75 10.09 16.88
C ALA A 362 18.24 9.94 16.58
N TYR A 363 19.01 11.01 16.77
CA TYR A 363 20.47 10.94 16.63
C TYR A 363 21.09 10.18 17.77
N GLU A 364 21.98 9.24 17.46
CA GLU A 364 22.71 8.47 18.47
C GLU A 364 23.52 9.41 19.39
N GLY A 365 23.38 9.23 20.70
CA GLY A 365 24.05 10.06 21.71
C GLY A 365 23.40 11.42 22.00
N SER A 366 22.32 11.80 21.31
CA SER A 366 21.59 13.03 21.62
C SER A 366 20.61 12.78 22.77
N ALA A 367 20.81 13.53 23.87
CA ALA A 367 19.88 13.59 24.99
C ALA A 367 18.99 14.82 24.82
N GLY A 368 17.65 14.60 24.79
CA GLY A 368 16.68 15.70 24.69
C GLY A 368 15.32 15.18 24.21
N GLY A 369 14.26 15.96 24.45
CA GLY A 369 12.94 15.72 23.84
C GLY A 369 12.98 16.04 22.35
N ALA A 370 12.05 15.48 21.61
CA ALA A 370 11.87 15.87 20.21
C ALA A 370 11.46 17.35 20.11
N ASP A 371 11.87 17.99 19.02
CA ASP A 371 11.48 19.37 18.74
C ASP A 371 9.96 19.52 18.81
N GLN A 372 9.50 20.64 19.38
CA GLN A 372 8.06 20.92 19.42
C GLN A 372 7.69 21.59 18.10
N PRO A 373 6.82 20.97 17.30
CA PRO A 373 6.42 21.55 16.05
C PRO A 373 5.74 22.91 16.26
N ASN A 374 5.99 23.86 15.38
CA ASN A 374 5.20 25.07 15.30
C ASN A 374 3.85 24.72 14.65
N GLU A 375 2.91 24.26 15.45
CA GLU A 375 1.57 23.79 15.00
C GLU A 375 0.77 24.83 14.18
N LYS A 376 1.23 26.09 14.14
CA LYS A 376 0.57 27.19 13.42
C LYS A 376 1.20 27.50 12.06
N ALA A 377 2.32 26.85 11.71
CA ALA A 377 2.95 27.11 10.43
C ALA A 377 2.17 26.40 9.31
N GLN A 378 1.55 27.18 8.43
CA GLN A 378 0.96 26.67 7.20
C GLN A 378 2.09 26.37 6.20
N LEU A 379 2.44 25.10 6.06
CA LEU A 379 3.50 24.64 5.17
C LEU A 379 2.98 24.45 3.74
N ALA A 380 3.81 24.79 2.76
CA ALA A 380 3.45 24.61 1.36
C ALA A 380 3.61 23.13 0.94
N ALA A 381 2.59 22.58 0.29
CA ALA A 381 2.70 21.27 -0.33
C ALA A 381 3.65 21.31 -1.54
N VAL A 382 4.40 20.24 -1.73
CA VAL A 382 5.27 20.09 -2.90
C VAL A 382 4.41 19.94 -4.16
N ASP A 383 4.69 20.76 -5.17
CA ASP A 383 4.05 20.66 -6.50
C ASP A 383 4.98 19.89 -7.45
N LEU A 384 4.67 18.62 -7.67
CA LEU A 384 5.44 17.77 -8.59
C LEU A 384 5.45 18.27 -10.03
N SER A 385 4.50 19.11 -10.45
CA SER A 385 4.46 19.67 -11.80
C SER A 385 5.66 20.59 -12.11
N ARG A 386 6.33 21.06 -11.05
CA ARG A 386 7.48 21.99 -11.11
C ARG A 386 8.72 21.47 -10.39
N TYR A 387 8.61 20.33 -9.74
CA TYR A 387 9.70 19.79 -8.93
C TYR A 387 10.71 19.00 -9.75
N GLY A 388 12.00 19.13 -9.39
CA GLY A 388 13.12 18.52 -10.11
C GLY A 388 13.48 19.26 -11.40
N GLN A 389 14.32 18.66 -12.21
CA GLN A 389 14.77 19.25 -13.48
C GLN A 389 14.13 18.57 -14.67
N ALA A 390 13.77 19.36 -15.67
CA ALA A 390 13.30 18.83 -16.95
C ALA A 390 14.30 17.82 -17.51
N GLY A 391 13.80 16.78 -18.13
CA GLY A 391 14.57 15.67 -18.65
C GLY A 391 13.93 15.07 -19.89
N LYS A 392 14.50 13.94 -20.33
CA LYS A 392 13.94 13.21 -21.46
C LYS A 392 12.56 12.67 -21.10
N MET A 393 11.57 13.05 -21.87
CA MET A 393 10.21 12.53 -21.82
C MET A 393 10.07 11.29 -22.69
N ASN A 394 9.33 10.28 -22.22
CA ASN A 394 8.96 9.13 -23.05
C ASN A 394 7.80 9.49 -24.00
N PHE A 395 6.92 10.39 -23.54
CA PHE A 395 5.75 10.87 -24.27
C PHE A 395 5.68 12.39 -24.22
N THR A 396 5.08 13.00 -25.26
CA THR A 396 4.81 14.45 -25.34
C THR A 396 3.36 14.71 -25.67
N LEU A 397 2.84 15.90 -25.34
CA LEU A 397 1.44 16.26 -25.60
C LEU A 397 1.10 16.23 -27.10
N ASP A 398 2.05 16.61 -27.97
CA ASP A 398 1.82 16.84 -29.40
C ASP A 398 2.13 15.61 -30.28
N GLN A 399 2.70 14.54 -29.70
CA GLN A 399 2.95 13.35 -30.49
C GLN A 399 1.64 12.67 -30.90
N LYS A 400 1.67 11.91 -32.00
CA LYS A 400 0.54 11.08 -32.40
C LYS A 400 0.44 9.86 -31.48
N TYR A 401 -0.74 9.64 -30.91
CA TYR A 401 -1.09 8.48 -30.10
C TYR A 401 -1.92 7.49 -30.91
N THR A 402 -1.81 6.21 -30.59
CA THR A 402 -2.66 5.17 -31.18
C THR A 402 -4.09 5.32 -30.69
N LEU A 403 -4.25 5.67 -29.40
CA LEU A 403 -5.55 5.87 -28.75
C LEU A 403 -5.50 7.11 -27.85
N GLU A 404 -6.57 7.88 -27.89
CA GLU A 404 -6.85 8.96 -26.94
C GLU A 404 -8.17 8.69 -26.23
N TYR A 405 -8.18 8.79 -24.91
CA TYR A 405 -9.33 8.50 -24.07
C TYR A 405 -9.54 9.61 -23.05
N THR A 406 -10.80 9.87 -22.68
CA THR A 406 -11.14 10.81 -21.61
C THR A 406 -11.93 10.10 -20.53
N MET A 407 -11.50 10.27 -19.29
CA MET A 407 -12.23 9.85 -18.09
C MET A 407 -12.74 11.07 -17.37
N ASN A 408 -14.05 11.25 -17.36
CA ASN A 408 -14.74 12.20 -16.50
C ASN A 408 -15.14 11.48 -15.23
N LEU A 409 -14.52 11.85 -14.12
CA LEU A 409 -14.74 11.28 -12.80
C LEU A 409 -15.79 12.12 -12.09
N ASN A 410 -16.87 11.51 -11.61
CA ASN A 410 -17.96 12.23 -10.97
C ASN A 410 -18.44 11.48 -9.73
N THR A 411 -18.86 12.26 -8.74
CA THR A 411 -19.69 11.82 -7.62
C THR A 411 -21.14 12.16 -7.95
N GLU A 412 -22.01 11.17 -8.00
CA GLU A 412 -23.42 11.33 -8.39
C GLU A 412 -24.33 10.68 -7.33
N ASN A 413 -25.56 11.20 -7.20
CA ASN A 413 -26.59 10.53 -6.41
C ASN A 413 -27.55 9.82 -7.37
N LYS A 414 -27.67 8.50 -7.26
CA LYS A 414 -28.60 7.67 -8.03
C LYS A 414 -29.53 6.92 -7.08
N ASN A 415 -30.82 7.21 -7.15
CA ASN A 415 -31.87 6.56 -6.34
C ASN A 415 -31.68 6.68 -4.82
N GLY A 416 -30.94 7.71 -4.36
CA GLY A 416 -30.67 7.91 -2.95
C GLY A 416 -29.27 7.42 -2.50
N ASP A 417 -28.57 6.67 -3.33
CA ASP A 417 -27.22 6.20 -3.05
C ASP A 417 -26.17 7.07 -3.75
N THR A 418 -25.05 7.32 -3.07
CA THR A 418 -23.89 7.95 -3.69
C THR A 418 -23.14 6.91 -4.52
N VAL A 419 -22.92 7.23 -5.79
CA VAL A 419 -22.15 6.40 -6.72
C VAL A 419 -21.03 7.24 -7.34
N TYR A 420 -19.94 6.57 -7.65
CA TYR A 420 -18.78 7.17 -8.27
C TYR A 420 -18.61 6.66 -9.68
N THR A 421 -18.63 7.57 -10.66
CA THR A 421 -18.77 7.17 -12.06
C THR A 421 -17.57 7.59 -12.90
N ILE A 422 -17.28 6.79 -13.93
CA ILE A 422 -16.41 7.15 -15.04
C ILE A 422 -17.29 7.36 -16.28
N ASN A 423 -17.30 8.60 -16.82
CA ASN A 423 -18.14 8.97 -17.96
C ASN A 423 -19.63 8.70 -17.72
N GLY A 424 -20.14 8.90 -16.48
CA GLY A 424 -21.54 8.72 -16.09
C GLY A 424 -21.97 7.26 -15.90
N LYS A 425 -21.03 6.30 -15.95
CA LYS A 425 -21.27 4.87 -15.75
C LYS A 425 -20.52 4.35 -14.53
N THR A 426 -21.07 3.32 -13.90
CA THR A 426 -20.42 2.54 -12.84
C THR A 426 -19.96 1.21 -13.41
N PHE A 427 -18.91 0.63 -12.87
CA PHE A 427 -18.50 -0.73 -13.22
C PHE A 427 -19.63 -1.74 -12.89
N PRO A 428 -19.90 -2.76 -13.77
CA PRO A 428 -19.13 -3.14 -14.98
C PRO A 428 -19.56 -2.45 -16.28
N GLU A 429 -20.45 -1.45 -16.27
CA GLU A 429 -20.97 -0.78 -17.48
C GLU A 429 -20.00 0.30 -18.02
N THR A 430 -18.89 0.58 -17.35
CA THR A 430 -17.84 1.49 -17.82
C THR A 430 -17.21 0.99 -19.12
N GLU A 431 -16.88 1.92 -20.03
CA GLU A 431 -16.24 1.56 -21.31
C GLU A 431 -14.76 1.20 -21.09
N PRO A 432 -14.30 -0.01 -21.40
CA PRO A 432 -12.90 -0.38 -21.28
C PRO A 432 -12.05 0.33 -22.34
N ILE A 433 -10.80 0.66 -21.98
CA ILE A 433 -9.78 1.12 -22.91
C ILE A 433 -9.23 -0.09 -23.66
N LYS A 434 -9.62 -0.25 -24.94
CA LYS A 434 -9.22 -1.40 -25.76
C LYS A 434 -7.90 -1.11 -26.47
N VAL A 435 -6.87 -1.89 -26.18
CA VAL A 435 -5.52 -1.72 -26.71
C VAL A 435 -5.01 -3.00 -27.38
N LYS A 436 -3.90 -2.84 -28.12
CA LYS A 436 -3.01 -3.92 -28.57
C LYS A 436 -1.61 -3.69 -28.03
N LYS A 437 -0.82 -4.74 -27.96
CA LYS A 437 0.57 -4.62 -27.57
C LYS A 437 1.31 -3.63 -28.47
N GLY A 438 2.01 -2.67 -27.84
CA GLY A 438 2.77 -1.62 -28.49
C GLY A 438 1.97 -0.34 -28.76
N ASP A 439 0.65 -0.31 -28.50
CA ASP A 439 -0.13 0.92 -28.61
C ASP A 439 0.37 1.98 -27.62
N THR A 440 0.36 3.22 -28.06
CA THR A 440 0.58 4.39 -27.18
C THR A 440 -0.79 5.01 -26.86
N VAL A 441 -1.06 5.15 -25.58
CA VAL A 441 -2.37 5.61 -25.07
C VAL A 441 -2.18 6.93 -24.34
N LYS A 442 -3.01 7.92 -24.70
CA LYS A 442 -3.13 9.19 -23.98
C LYS A 442 -4.47 9.23 -23.28
N VAL A 443 -4.45 9.47 -21.97
CA VAL A 443 -5.67 9.56 -21.16
C VAL A 443 -5.76 10.95 -20.55
N ARG A 444 -6.89 11.60 -20.76
CA ARG A 444 -7.28 12.84 -20.08
C ARG A 444 -8.18 12.48 -18.91
N LEU A 445 -7.72 12.73 -17.71
CA LEU A 445 -8.43 12.52 -16.44
C LEU A 445 -9.00 13.86 -15.98
N VAL A 446 -10.29 13.94 -15.69
CA VAL A 446 -10.97 15.16 -15.24
C VAL A 446 -11.79 14.84 -14.01
N ASN A 447 -11.45 15.45 -12.88
CA ASN A 447 -12.27 15.33 -11.67
C ASN A 447 -13.34 16.42 -11.65
N ASN A 448 -14.59 16.03 -11.89
CA ASN A 448 -15.76 16.92 -11.85
C ASN A 448 -16.48 16.87 -10.48
N SER A 449 -16.00 16.09 -9.52
CA SER A 449 -16.54 16.07 -8.16
C SER A 449 -16.34 17.43 -7.49
N LYS A 450 -17.21 17.77 -6.56
CA LYS A 450 -17.12 19.05 -5.85
C LYS A 450 -16.25 18.99 -4.61
N THR A 451 -16.16 17.83 -3.99
CA THR A 451 -15.55 17.61 -2.68
C THR A 451 -14.54 16.49 -2.66
N ASP A 452 -14.63 15.51 -3.59
CA ASP A 452 -13.94 14.26 -3.46
C ASP A 452 -12.67 14.22 -4.32
N ASP A 453 -11.57 13.85 -3.70
CA ASP A 453 -10.32 13.48 -4.38
C ASP A 453 -10.50 12.12 -5.05
N HIS A 454 -9.83 11.91 -6.18
CA HIS A 454 -9.81 10.63 -6.87
C HIS A 454 -8.37 10.20 -7.20
N PRO A 455 -7.72 9.41 -6.34
CA PRO A 455 -6.43 8.79 -6.65
C PRO A 455 -6.64 7.64 -7.67
N MET A 456 -6.36 7.90 -8.94
CA MET A 456 -6.57 6.94 -10.03
C MET A 456 -5.36 6.04 -10.22
N HIS A 457 -5.55 4.72 -10.05
CA HIS A 457 -4.52 3.70 -10.15
C HIS A 457 -4.69 2.80 -11.38
N LEU A 458 -3.61 2.59 -12.12
CA LEU A 458 -3.54 1.70 -13.29
C LEU A 458 -2.68 0.48 -12.97
N HIS A 459 -3.29 -0.70 -13.01
CA HIS A 459 -2.59 -1.98 -12.82
C HIS A 459 -1.62 -2.28 -13.97
N GLY A 460 -0.53 -2.93 -13.63
CA GLY A 460 0.42 -3.54 -14.57
C GLY A 460 1.21 -2.59 -15.45
N HIS A 461 0.96 -1.28 -15.38
CA HIS A 461 1.61 -0.25 -16.20
C HIS A 461 1.99 0.97 -15.38
N PHE A 462 3.00 1.68 -15.85
CA PHE A 462 3.28 3.05 -15.42
C PHE A 462 2.80 4.01 -16.51
N PHE A 463 2.29 5.16 -16.10
CA PHE A 463 1.99 6.27 -16.98
C PHE A 463 2.87 7.48 -16.68
N GLN A 464 3.20 8.25 -17.71
CA GLN A 464 3.88 9.53 -17.58
C GLN A 464 2.84 10.64 -17.51
N VAL A 465 2.97 11.54 -16.53
CA VAL A 465 2.15 12.75 -16.43
C VAL A 465 2.68 13.79 -17.42
N LEU A 466 1.81 14.29 -18.30
CA LEU A 466 2.18 15.23 -19.36
C LEU A 466 1.77 16.66 -19.04
N SER A 467 0.58 16.85 -18.44
CA SER A 467 0.08 18.18 -18.08
C SER A 467 -0.83 18.11 -16.85
N LYS A 468 -0.91 19.27 -16.17
CA LYS A 468 -1.85 19.55 -15.09
C LYS A 468 -2.64 20.82 -15.42
N ASN A 469 -3.96 20.76 -15.39
CA ASN A 469 -4.86 21.90 -15.66
C ASN A 469 -4.50 22.65 -16.97
N GLY A 470 -4.28 21.87 -18.05
CA GLY A 470 -3.93 22.37 -19.37
C GLY A 470 -2.50 22.90 -19.51
N LYS A 471 -1.65 22.84 -18.49
CA LYS A 471 -0.26 23.29 -18.54
C LYS A 471 0.69 22.09 -18.54
N PRO A 472 1.67 22.00 -19.46
CA PRO A 472 2.71 21.00 -19.41
C PRO A 472 3.48 21.03 -18.08
N LEU A 473 4.03 19.90 -17.66
CA LEU A 473 4.94 19.86 -16.52
C LEU A 473 6.22 20.63 -16.84
N GLU A 474 6.66 21.46 -15.91
CA GLU A 474 7.88 22.29 -16.02
C GLU A 474 9.09 21.60 -15.35
N GLY A 475 8.85 20.68 -14.40
CA GLY A 475 9.87 19.98 -13.62
C GLY A 475 10.39 18.69 -14.26
N ALA A 476 10.78 17.76 -13.40
CA ALA A 476 11.20 16.42 -13.83
C ALA A 476 10.04 15.67 -14.52
N PRO A 477 10.33 14.74 -15.45
CA PRO A 477 9.34 13.76 -15.89
C PRO A 477 8.80 12.99 -14.70
N VAL A 478 7.49 13.02 -14.52
CA VAL A 478 6.79 12.32 -13.43
C VAL A 478 6.16 11.05 -14.01
N ILE A 479 6.63 9.90 -13.55
CA ILE A 479 6.12 8.58 -13.94
C ILE A 479 5.49 7.97 -12.69
N LYS A 480 4.24 7.52 -12.79
CA LYS A 480 3.44 7.01 -11.67
C LYS A 480 2.58 5.83 -12.12
N ASP A 481 2.01 5.15 -11.18
CA ASP A 481 0.90 4.23 -11.39
C ASP A 481 -0.39 4.70 -10.70
N THR A 482 -0.26 5.60 -9.70
CA THR A 482 -1.37 6.19 -8.95
C THR A 482 -1.26 7.71 -8.96
N LEU A 483 -2.31 8.40 -9.36
CA LEU A 483 -2.32 9.87 -9.47
C LEU A 483 -3.58 10.46 -8.82
N ASN A 484 -3.40 11.26 -7.78
CA ASN A 484 -4.51 11.95 -7.13
C ASN A 484 -4.98 13.16 -7.95
N LEU A 485 -6.28 13.23 -8.18
CA LEU A 485 -6.96 14.39 -8.76
C LEU A 485 -7.84 15.04 -7.69
N LYS A 486 -7.54 16.27 -7.33
CA LYS A 486 -8.41 17.10 -6.46
C LYS A 486 -9.64 17.59 -7.21
N PRO A 487 -10.71 18.00 -6.50
CA PRO A 487 -11.88 18.60 -7.14
C PRO A 487 -11.54 19.68 -8.16
N GLY A 488 -12.05 19.53 -9.39
CA GLY A 488 -11.82 20.46 -10.50
C GLY A 488 -10.46 20.35 -11.19
N GLU A 489 -9.57 19.43 -10.76
CA GLU A 489 -8.29 19.22 -11.46
C GLU A 489 -8.45 18.35 -12.71
N GLU A 490 -7.56 18.63 -13.67
CA GLU A 490 -7.40 17.88 -14.90
C GLU A 490 -5.94 17.47 -15.06
N TYR A 491 -5.72 16.22 -15.43
CA TYR A 491 -4.40 15.74 -15.84
C TYR A 491 -4.47 15.04 -17.20
N VAL A 492 -3.42 15.18 -17.97
CA VAL A 492 -3.17 14.35 -19.15
C VAL A 492 -2.01 13.43 -18.83
N VAL A 493 -2.24 12.12 -18.99
CA VAL A 493 -1.23 11.09 -18.80
C VAL A 493 -1.06 10.27 -20.06
N ALA A 494 0.09 9.60 -20.21
CA ALA A 494 0.31 8.67 -21.33
C ALA A 494 1.06 7.43 -20.87
N PHE A 495 0.71 6.28 -21.45
CA PHE A 495 1.39 5.02 -21.22
C PHE A 495 1.55 4.23 -22.51
N GLN A 496 2.45 3.27 -22.48
CA GLN A 496 2.59 2.27 -23.53
C GLN A 496 1.93 0.98 -23.09
N ALA A 497 1.13 0.40 -23.97
CA ALA A 497 0.55 -0.93 -23.77
C ALA A 497 1.62 -1.99 -24.04
N ASP A 498 2.47 -2.28 -23.04
CA ASP A 498 3.63 -3.19 -23.16
C ASP A 498 3.53 -4.43 -22.26
N ASN A 499 2.52 -4.51 -21.39
CA ASN A 499 2.24 -5.64 -20.52
C ASN A 499 0.86 -6.23 -20.88
N GLU A 500 0.84 -7.33 -21.67
CA GLU A 500 -0.39 -7.90 -22.20
C GLU A 500 -1.29 -8.49 -21.09
N GLY A 501 -2.57 -8.13 -21.10
CA GLY A 501 -3.51 -8.60 -20.08
C GLY A 501 -4.85 -7.88 -20.08
N ASN A 502 -5.63 -8.14 -19.03
CA ASN A 502 -6.79 -7.34 -18.62
C ASN A 502 -6.41 -6.69 -17.30
N TRP A 503 -6.40 -5.38 -17.25
CA TRP A 503 -5.89 -4.61 -16.14
C TRP A 503 -6.94 -3.65 -15.62
N MET A 504 -7.09 -3.56 -14.30
CA MET A 504 -7.98 -2.57 -13.72
C MET A 504 -7.39 -1.18 -13.80
N PHE A 505 -8.25 -0.18 -13.99
CA PHE A 505 -7.95 1.23 -13.84
C PHE A 505 -9.06 1.83 -13.01
N HIS A 506 -8.77 2.10 -11.73
CA HIS A 506 -9.77 2.42 -10.73
C HIS A 506 -9.32 3.52 -9.78
N CYS A 507 -10.26 4.10 -9.04
CA CYS A 507 -9.97 4.98 -7.93
C CYS A 507 -9.38 4.18 -6.79
N HIS A 508 -8.30 4.66 -6.16
CA HIS A 508 -7.69 3.99 -5.01
C HIS A 508 -8.20 4.51 -3.66
N ASP A 509 -9.14 5.45 -3.65
CA ASP A 509 -10.14 5.43 -2.60
C ASP A 509 -11.05 4.22 -2.87
N LEU A 510 -10.82 3.14 -2.10
CA LEU A 510 -11.48 1.85 -2.36
C LEU A 510 -12.99 1.91 -2.12
N HIS A 511 -13.48 2.88 -1.33
CA HIS A 511 -14.92 3.14 -1.19
C HIS A 511 -15.50 3.67 -2.51
N HIS A 512 -14.75 4.54 -3.22
CA HIS A 512 -15.17 5.02 -4.54
C HIS A 512 -15.11 3.91 -5.59
N ALA A 513 -14.09 3.06 -5.53
CA ALA A 513 -13.96 1.92 -6.43
C ALA A 513 -15.12 0.93 -6.24
N SER A 514 -15.41 0.52 -5.00
CA SER A 514 -16.51 -0.41 -4.67
C SER A 514 -17.89 0.16 -5.04
N ALA A 515 -18.04 1.50 -5.04
CA ALA A 515 -19.26 2.20 -5.49
C ALA A 515 -19.24 2.57 -6.98
N GLY A 516 -18.31 2.01 -7.77
CA GLY A 516 -18.37 1.97 -9.22
C GLY A 516 -17.27 2.69 -10.01
N MET A 517 -16.31 3.40 -9.37
CA MET A 517 -15.26 4.14 -10.09
C MET A 517 -14.13 3.22 -10.55
N VAL A 518 -14.47 2.30 -11.43
CA VAL A 518 -13.59 1.29 -12.00
C VAL A 518 -13.81 1.21 -13.52
N THR A 519 -12.74 1.03 -14.28
CA THR A 519 -12.73 0.59 -15.67
C THR A 519 -11.57 -0.36 -15.90
N GLU A 520 -11.38 -0.80 -17.14
CA GLU A 520 -10.33 -1.76 -17.49
C GLU A 520 -9.54 -1.29 -18.71
N VAL A 521 -8.26 -1.64 -18.75
CA VAL A 521 -7.44 -1.66 -19.97
C VAL A 521 -7.41 -3.09 -20.47
N LYS A 522 -8.03 -3.34 -21.64
CA LYS A 522 -8.19 -4.67 -22.23
C LYS A 522 -7.39 -4.82 -23.52
N TYR A 523 -6.47 -5.77 -23.51
CA TYR A 523 -5.76 -6.14 -24.72
C TYR A 523 -6.63 -7.02 -25.61
N THR A 524 -6.96 -6.55 -26.82
CA THR A 524 -7.94 -7.20 -27.72
C THR A 524 -7.45 -8.51 -28.31
N ASP A 525 -6.15 -8.74 -28.32
CA ASP A 525 -5.46 -9.94 -28.80
C ASP A 525 -4.97 -10.85 -27.65
N TYR A 526 -5.14 -10.43 -26.40
CA TYR A 526 -4.84 -11.26 -25.23
C TYR A 526 -5.95 -12.29 -24.97
N LYS A 527 -5.52 -13.52 -24.75
CA LYS A 527 -6.41 -14.59 -24.31
C LYS A 527 -6.09 -14.90 -22.86
N ALA A 528 -6.98 -14.52 -21.96
CA ALA A 528 -6.85 -14.90 -20.57
C ALA A 528 -6.81 -16.43 -20.45
N GLY A 529 -5.79 -16.94 -19.77
CA GLY A 529 -5.68 -18.36 -19.41
C GLY A 529 -6.59 -18.77 -18.25
N PHE A 530 -7.35 -17.81 -17.71
CA PHE A 530 -8.19 -17.95 -16.53
C PHE A 530 -9.67 -17.77 -16.89
N VAL A 531 -10.52 -18.60 -16.30
CA VAL A 531 -11.98 -18.50 -16.37
C VAL A 531 -12.50 -18.39 -14.94
N PRO A 532 -13.22 -17.31 -14.58
CA PRO A 532 -13.76 -17.14 -13.24
C PRO A 532 -14.73 -18.27 -12.86
N ASP A 533 -14.56 -18.81 -11.65
CA ASP A 533 -15.55 -19.71 -11.05
C ASP A 533 -16.65 -18.86 -10.38
N PRO A 534 -17.92 -18.97 -10.82
CA PRO A 534 -19.02 -18.20 -10.21
C PRO A 534 -19.26 -18.52 -8.74
N LYS A 535 -18.73 -19.66 -8.25
CA LYS A 535 -18.87 -20.11 -6.86
C LYS A 535 -17.70 -19.66 -5.96
N ALA A 536 -16.67 -19.05 -6.51
CA ALA A 536 -15.49 -18.63 -5.76
C ALA A 536 -15.72 -17.39 -4.88
N GLY A 537 -16.90 -16.74 -4.99
CA GLY A 537 -17.21 -15.54 -4.22
C GLY A 537 -16.27 -14.37 -4.55
N ASN A 538 -15.85 -14.29 -5.82
CA ASN A 538 -14.97 -13.23 -6.31
C ASN A 538 -15.63 -11.85 -6.13
N LYS A 539 -14.92 -10.93 -5.48
CA LYS A 539 -15.27 -9.52 -5.32
C LYS A 539 -14.02 -8.71 -5.67
N PRO A 540 -13.87 -8.22 -6.90
CA PRO A 540 -12.64 -7.54 -7.33
C PRO A 540 -12.41 -6.18 -6.65
N GLU A 541 -13.47 -5.60 -6.01
CA GLU A 541 -13.43 -4.35 -5.23
C GLU A 541 -14.34 -4.45 -4.00
#